data_9d3d5d1cf62db14359396f411b1f6374
#
_entry.id   9d3d5d1cf62db14359396f411b1f6374
#
_cell.length_a   1.000
_cell.length_b   1.000
_cell.length_c   1.000
_cell.angle_alpha   90.00
_cell.angle_beta   90.00
_cell.angle_gamma   90.00
#
_symmetry.space_group_name_H-M   'P 1'
#
loop_
_entity.id
_entity.type
_entity.pdbx_description
1 polymer ?
#
loop_
_entity_poly.entity_id
_entity_poly.type
_entity_poly.pdbx_seq_one_letter_code
_entity_poly.pdbx_strand_id
1 'polypeptide(L)'
;ALRKYKTLNGDAARLILREKADIIRRTGLLKYQEPPVGGLSLIGGCSAVKEHIVRDRACFSQEAREFGIPAPRGLMLTGISGCGKTAISLSAAGELGIPLIQFDVGCMMSKWVGESERNTREAIRQVEAMAPCVLQIDEVEKAFGSVGGDGDSGASLRTFGTLLKWMSERTCPVYIIMSAND
;
A
#
# COMPACT_ATOMS: atom_id res chain seq x y z
N ALA A 1 4.01 0.94 -19.21
CA ALA A 1 2.78 1.70 -18.91
C ALA A 1 3.06 3.20 -18.67
N LEU A 2 4.14 3.59 -18.00
CA LEU A 2 4.46 4.99 -17.67
C LEU A 2 4.86 5.85 -18.89
N ARG A 3 5.31 5.27 -20.00
CA ARG A 3 5.57 6.01 -21.24
C ARG A 3 4.30 6.67 -21.81
N LYS A 4 3.12 6.07 -21.57
CA LYS A 4 1.82 6.63 -21.99
C LYS A 4 1.38 7.85 -21.17
N TYR A 5 1.85 8.02 -19.94
CA TYR A 5 1.45 9.13 -19.08
C TYR A 5 2.24 10.43 -19.33
N LYS A 6 3.40 10.37 -20.00
CA LYS A 6 4.20 11.57 -20.34
C LYS A 6 3.59 12.39 -21.48
N THR A 7 2.66 11.81 -22.24
CA THR A 7 1.98 12.45 -23.38
C THR A 7 0.53 12.86 -23.10
N LEU A 8 0.00 12.55 -21.91
CA LEU A 8 -1.33 12.97 -21.49
C LEU A 8 -1.21 14.35 -20.82
N ASN A 9 -2.03 15.32 -21.24
CA ASN A 9 -2.23 16.57 -20.52
C ASN A 9 -2.51 16.26 -19.04
N GLY A 10 -1.99 17.09 -18.12
CA GLY A 10 -2.14 16.86 -16.68
C GLY A 10 -3.59 16.60 -16.23
N ASP A 11 -4.58 17.16 -16.95
CA ASP A 11 -6.01 16.92 -16.71
C ASP A 11 -6.47 15.50 -17.06
N ALA A 12 -5.95 14.93 -18.15
CA ALA A 12 -6.28 13.56 -18.52
C ALA A 12 -5.70 12.53 -17.53
N ALA A 13 -4.50 12.78 -17.00
CA ALA A 13 -3.90 11.95 -15.96
C ALA A 13 -4.73 12.00 -14.66
N ARG A 14 -5.19 13.18 -14.26
CA ARG A 14 -6.09 13.36 -13.10
C ARG A 14 -7.42 12.65 -13.29
N LEU A 15 -8.01 12.73 -14.49
CA LEU A 15 -9.27 12.05 -14.79
C LEU A 15 -9.13 10.54 -14.66
N ILE A 16 -8.06 9.95 -15.22
CA ILE A 16 -7.78 8.52 -15.11
C ILE A 16 -7.59 8.09 -13.65
N LEU A 17 -6.90 8.89 -12.84
CA LEU A 17 -6.73 8.60 -11.41
C LEU A 17 -8.06 8.65 -10.66
N ARG A 18 -8.94 9.60 -10.97
CA ARG A 18 -10.30 9.67 -10.39
C ARG A 18 -11.14 8.45 -10.75
N GLU A 19 -11.18 8.07 -12.01
CA GLU A 19 -11.91 6.87 -12.46
C GLU A 19 -11.40 5.60 -11.73
N LYS A 20 -10.10 5.44 -11.61
CA LYS A 20 -9.50 4.33 -10.86
C LYS A 20 -9.86 4.39 -9.37
N ALA A 21 -9.82 5.57 -8.76
CA ALA A 21 -10.23 5.77 -7.37
C ALA A 21 -11.70 5.40 -7.14
N ASP A 22 -12.57 5.73 -8.09
CA ASP A 22 -14.00 5.41 -8.01
C ASP A 22 -14.25 3.90 -8.13
N ILE A 23 -13.47 3.18 -8.93
CA ILE A 23 -13.53 1.71 -8.96
C ILE A 23 -13.18 1.12 -7.59
N ILE A 24 -12.10 1.59 -6.95
CA ILE A 24 -11.70 1.16 -5.60
C ILE A 24 -12.80 1.44 -4.59
N ARG A 25 -13.41 2.64 -4.62
CA ARG A 25 -14.49 3.01 -3.70
C ARG A 25 -15.72 2.13 -3.84
N ARG A 26 -16.07 1.72 -5.06
CA ARG A 26 -17.24 0.86 -5.34
C ARG A 26 -17.08 -0.57 -4.82
N THR A 27 -15.88 -1.12 -4.87
CA THR A 27 -15.64 -2.50 -4.40
C THR A 27 -15.59 -2.60 -2.87
N GLY A 28 -15.22 -1.50 -2.19
CA GLY A 28 -15.14 -1.45 -0.74
C GLY A 28 -14.06 -2.33 -0.10
N LEU A 29 -13.21 -2.97 -0.92
CA LEU A 29 -12.09 -3.81 -0.44
C LEU A 29 -10.91 -2.97 0.01
N LEU A 30 -10.72 -1.82 -0.60
CA LEU A 30 -9.60 -0.91 -0.38
C LEU A 30 -10.14 0.52 -0.15
N LYS A 31 -9.35 1.34 0.56
CA LYS A 31 -9.64 2.77 0.70
C LYS A 31 -8.58 3.56 -0.07
N TYR A 32 -9.04 4.47 -0.92
CA TYR A 32 -8.18 5.37 -1.68
C TYR A 32 -8.05 6.71 -0.96
N GLN A 33 -6.82 7.22 -0.88
CA GLN A 33 -6.52 8.56 -0.38
C GLN A 33 -5.58 9.30 -1.33
N GLU A 34 -5.90 10.57 -1.60
CA GLU A 34 -4.99 11.43 -2.37
C GLU A 34 -3.76 11.78 -1.54
N PRO A 35 -2.57 11.88 -2.18
CA PRO A 35 -1.36 12.26 -1.47
C PRO A 35 -1.47 13.70 -0.96
N PRO A 36 -1.15 13.97 0.32
CA PRO A 36 -1.20 15.32 0.86
C PRO A 36 -0.09 16.19 0.29
N VAL A 37 -0.40 17.46 0.10
CA VAL A 37 0.62 18.46 -0.19
C VAL A 37 1.45 18.70 1.08
N GLY A 38 2.78 18.69 0.95
CA GLY A 38 3.70 18.88 2.06
C GLY A 38 4.44 17.60 2.50
N GLY A 39 3.97 16.42 2.11
CA GLY A 39 4.68 15.16 2.32
C GLY A 39 5.17 14.98 3.76
N LEU A 40 6.44 14.63 3.93
CA LEU A 40 7.07 14.35 5.22
C LEU A 40 7.22 15.58 6.14
N SER A 41 7.02 16.81 5.64
CA SER A 41 7.04 18.01 6.48
C SER A 41 5.83 18.10 7.41
N LEU A 42 4.75 17.36 7.11
CA LEU A 42 3.52 17.36 7.89
C LEU A 42 3.64 16.60 9.22
N ILE A 43 4.69 15.82 9.41
CA ILE A 43 4.93 15.04 10.63
C ILE A 43 6.17 15.51 11.36
N GLY A 44 6.10 15.55 12.69
CA GLY A 44 7.25 15.81 13.56
C GLY A 44 8.05 14.54 13.84
N GLY A 45 9.33 14.67 14.16
CA GLY A 45 10.17 13.53 14.57
C GLY A 45 10.43 12.52 13.46
N CYS A 46 10.67 11.26 13.83
CA CYS A 46 10.85 10.09 12.95
C CYS A 46 11.95 10.27 11.88
N SER A 47 13.07 10.92 12.23
CA SER A 47 14.13 11.30 11.27
C SER A 47 14.63 10.11 10.44
N ALA A 48 14.91 8.97 11.08
CA ALA A 48 15.38 7.78 10.40
C ALA A 48 14.39 7.25 9.33
N VAL A 49 13.09 7.26 9.66
CA VAL A 49 12.04 6.85 8.72
C VAL A 49 11.94 7.85 7.56
N LYS A 50 12.00 9.15 7.84
CA LYS A 50 12.00 10.20 6.82
C LYS A 50 13.16 10.07 5.86
N GLU A 51 14.37 9.90 6.38
CA GLU A 51 15.58 9.71 5.59
C GLU A 51 15.49 8.46 4.70
N HIS A 52 14.90 7.38 5.23
CA HIS A 52 14.68 6.16 4.45
C HIS A 52 13.72 6.42 3.27
N ILE A 53 12.58 7.07 3.52
CA ILE A 53 11.59 7.39 2.48
C ILE A 53 12.16 8.34 1.41
N VAL A 54 12.93 9.35 1.83
CA VAL A 54 13.59 10.28 0.89
C VAL A 54 14.61 9.54 0.00
N ARG A 55 15.38 8.62 0.57
CA ARG A 55 16.30 7.76 -0.19
C ARG A 55 15.57 6.89 -1.18
N ASP A 56 14.49 6.26 -0.75
CA ASP A 56 13.67 5.40 -1.59
C ASP A 56 13.00 6.17 -2.73
N ARG A 57 12.63 7.44 -2.50
CA ARG A 57 12.08 8.31 -3.55
C ARG A 57 13.00 8.41 -4.76
N ALA A 58 14.31 8.48 -4.55
CA ALA A 58 15.27 8.54 -5.65
C ALA A 58 15.21 7.32 -6.57
N CYS A 59 14.90 6.13 -6.01
CA CYS A 59 14.79 4.89 -6.77
C CYS A 59 13.51 4.82 -7.65
N PHE A 60 12.54 5.72 -7.47
CA PHE A 60 11.38 5.83 -8.35
C PHE A 60 11.63 6.72 -9.58
N SER A 61 12.80 7.35 -9.68
CA SER A 61 13.16 8.21 -10.80
C SER A 61 13.32 7.43 -12.11
N GLN A 62 13.29 8.15 -13.23
CA GLN A 62 13.49 7.55 -14.54
C GLN A 62 14.94 7.08 -14.68
N GLU A 63 15.88 7.86 -14.19
CA GLU A 63 17.32 7.56 -14.21
C GLU A 63 17.62 6.25 -13.46
N ALA A 64 17.02 6.07 -12.28
CA ALA A 64 17.17 4.83 -11.51
C ALA A 64 16.71 3.60 -12.29
N ARG A 65 15.60 3.73 -13.02
CA ARG A 65 15.06 2.63 -13.87
C ARG A 65 15.95 2.34 -15.08
N GLU A 66 16.48 3.37 -15.72
CA GLU A 66 17.40 3.24 -16.85
C GLU A 66 18.72 2.57 -16.40
N PHE A 67 19.13 2.81 -15.15
CA PHE A 67 20.25 2.13 -14.49
C PHE A 67 19.93 0.69 -14.06
N GLY A 68 18.68 0.25 -14.16
CA GLY A 68 18.25 -1.08 -13.73
C GLY A 68 18.03 -1.22 -12.21
N ILE A 69 17.94 -0.10 -11.47
CA ILE A 69 17.65 -0.11 -10.03
C ILE A 69 16.18 -0.51 -9.85
N PRO A 70 15.89 -1.59 -9.11
CA PRO A 70 14.51 -2.00 -8.87
C PRO A 70 13.78 -0.98 -7.98
N ALA A 71 12.47 -0.84 -8.18
CA ALA A 71 11.64 -0.04 -7.28
C ALA A 71 11.74 -0.57 -5.84
N PRO A 72 11.87 0.31 -4.83
CA PRO A 72 11.98 -0.10 -3.43
C PRO A 72 10.71 -0.84 -2.99
N ARG A 73 10.90 -1.81 -2.12
CA ARG A 73 9.83 -2.72 -1.68
C ARG A 73 8.91 -2.07 -0.65
N GLY A 74 9.46 -1.26 0.25
CA GLY A 74 8.71 -0.61 1.33
C GLY A 74 9.36 -0.82 2.69
N LEU A 75 8.59 -0.55 3.75
CA LEU A 75 9.06 -0.62 5.13
C LEU A 75 7.96 -1.17 6.06
N MET A 76 8.37 -1.60 7.25
CA MET A 76 7.47 -2.02 8.31
C MET A 76 7.62 -1.06 9.51
N LEU A 77 6.49 -0.57 10.01
CA LEU A 77 6.39 0.31 11.16
C LEU A 77 5.83 -0.48 12.34
N THR A 78 6.59 -0.58 13.42
CA THR A 78 6.14 -1.18 14.68
C THR A 78 6.05 -0.12 15.76
N GLY A 79 5.13 -0.27 16.68
CA GLY A 79 4.96 0.63 17.82
C GLY A 79 3.54 0.64 18.36
N ILE A 80 3.36 1.29 19.49
CA ILE A 80 2.07 1.38 20.18
C ILE A 80 0.98 2.00 19.31
N SER A 81 -0.27 1.65 19.60
CA SER A 81 -1.42 2.27 18.93
C SER A 81 -1.42 3.79 19.13
N GLY A 82 -1.78 4.54 18.08
CA GLY A 82 -1.83 6.01 18.14
C GLY A 82 -0.49 6.74 17.98
N CYS A 83 0.65 6.06 17.84
CA CYS A 83 1.96 6.70 17.65
C CYS A 83 2.20 7.33 16.27
N GLY A 84 1.19 7.35 15.39
CA GLY A 84 1.26 8.06 14.10
C GLY A 84 1.67 7.21 12.89
N LYS A 85 1.67 5.86 12.97
CA LYS A 85 2.04 4.98 11.84
C LYS A 85 1.26 5.28 10.56
N THR A 86 -0.05 5.49 10.68
CA THR A 86 -0.91 5.86 9.54
C THR A 86 -0.58 7.24 8.99
N ALA A 87 -0.25 8.20 9.85
CA ALA A 87 0.17 9.54 9.42
C ALA A 87 1.50 9.48 8.64
N ILE A 88 2.44 8.62 9.06
CA ILE A 88 3.69 8.39 8.34
C ILE A 88 3.40 7.83 6.94
N SER A 89 2.51 6.84 6.81
CA SER A 89 2.14 6.26 5.51
C SER A 89 1.53 7.29 4.56
N LEU A 90 0.65 8.14 5.07
CA LEU A 90 0.03 9.21 4.30
C LEU A 90 1.06 10.27 3.88
N SER A 91 1.95 10.66 4.78
CA SER A 91 3.02 11.61 4.50
C SER A 91 4.05 11.05 3.51
N ALA A 92 4.34 9.75 3.58
CA ALA A 92 5.18 9.05 2.61
C ALA A 92 4.56 9.10 1.20
N ALA A 93 3.25 8.88 1.07
CA ALA A 93 2.54 9.01 -0.20
C ALA A 93 2.68 10.44 -0.76
N GLY A 94 2.55 11.46 0.09
CA GLY A 94 2.78 12.85 -0.27
C GLY A 94 4.22 13.14 -0.73
N GLU A 95 5.22 12.58 -0.04
CA GLU A 95 6.63 12.72 -0.41
C GLU A 95 6.98 12.04 -1.74
N LEU A 96 6.40 10.86 -1.97
CA LEU A 96 6.58 10.10 -3.20
C LEU A 96 5.73 10.67 -4.36
N GLY A 97 4.74 11.52 -4.07
CA GLY A 97 3.83 12.10 -5.07
C GLY A 97 2.90 11.07 -5.74
N ILE A 98 2.59 9.98 -5.03
CA ILE A 98 1.73 8.88 -5.51
C ILE A 98 0.60 8.60 -4.53
N PRO A 99 -0.57 8.09 -4.97
CA PRO A 99 -1.72 7.87 -4.11
C PRO A 99 -1.45 6.82 -3.03
N LEU A 100 -2.17 6.95 -1.90
CA LEU A 100 -2.21 5.97 -0.84
C LEU A 100 -3.42 5.05 -1.02
N ILE A 101 -3.18 3.76 -1.00
CA ILE A 101 -4.20 2.72 -0.94
C ILE A 101 -4.09 2.04 0.41
N GLN A 102 -5.17 2.01 1.16
CA GLN A 102 -5.21 1.34 2.46
C GLN A 102 -5.91 -0.01 2.33
N PHE A 103 -5.29 -1.02 2.89
CA PHE A 103 -5.78 -2.38 2.98
C PHE A 103 -5.90 -2.76 4.46
N ASP A 104 -7.13 -2.95 4.90
CA ASP A 104 -7.45 -3.33 6.29
C ASP A 104 -7.59 -4.85 6.37
N VAL A 105 -6.57 -5.48 6.96
CA VAL A 105 -6.52 -6.95 7.12
C VAL A 105 -7.62 -7.43 8.07
N GLY A 106 -7.90 -6.68 9.12
CA GLY A 106 -8.93 -7.03 10.11
C GLY A 106 -10.34 -7.03 9.51
N CYS A 107 -10.67 -6.01 8.72
CA CYS A 107 -11.95 -5.94 8.01
C CYS A 107 -12.14 -7.08 7.01
N MET A 108 -11.06 -7.51 6.37
CA MET A 108 -11.12 -8.57 5.38
C MET A 108 -11.35 -9.94 6.02
N MET A 109 -10.77 -10.17 7.20
CA MET A 109 -10.93 -11.43 7.92
C MET A 109 -12.29 -11.57 8.61
N SER A 110 -12.88 -10.44 9.09
CA SER A 110 -14.13 -10.48 9.85
C SER A 110 -15.39 -10.51 9.01
N LYS A 111 -15.39 -9.91 7.82
CA LYS A 111 -16.61 -9.74 7.00
C LYS A 111 -16.84 -10.80 5.92
N TRP A 112 -15.86 -11.65 5.62
CA TRP A 112 -15.86 -12.43 4.40
C TRP A 112 -15.45 -13.90 4.62
N VAL A 113 -16.01 -14.55 5.62
CA VAL A 113 -15.85 -15.99 5.84
C VAL A 113 -16.31 -16.73 4.58
N GLY A 114 -15.38 -17.41 3.90
CA GLY A 114 -15.64 -18.16 2.68
C GLY A 114 -15.22 -17.50 1.36
N GLU A 115 -15.05 -16.15 1.30
CA GLU A 115 -14.65 -15.43 0.08
C GLU A 115 -13.31 -14.68 0.22
N SER A 116 -12.64 -14.77 1.35
CA SER A 116 -11.46 -13.93 1.69
C SER A 116 -10.30 -14.08 0.70
N GLU A 117 -10.05 -15.26 0.17
CA GLU A 117 -8.96 -15.47 -0.81
C GLU A 117 -9.28 -14.81 -2.17
N ARG A 118 -10.52 -14.89 -2.64
CA ARG A 118 -10.98 -14.24 -3.87
C ARG A 118 -10.88 -12.72 -3.73
N ASN A 119 -11.34 -12.19 -2.60
CA ASN A 119 -11.32 -10.76 -2.33
C ASN A 119 -9.90 -10.21 -2.20
N THR A 120 -8.98 -10.99 -1.62
CA THR A 120 -7.54 -10.65 -1.59
C THR A 120 -6.96 -10.57 -2.98
N ARG A 121 -7.23 -11.54 -3.84
CA ARG A 121 -6.76 -11.53 -5.23
C ARG A 121 -7.33 -10.34 -6.00
N GLU A 122 -8.59 -9.98 -5.76
CA GLU A 122 -9.21 -8.82 -6.38
C GLU A 122 -8.60 -7.52 -5.86
N ALA A 123 -8.37 -7.38 -4.55
CA ALA A 123 -7.69 -6.24 -3.95
C ALA A 123 -6.27 -6.08 -4.54
N ILE A 124 -5.52 -7.17 -4.67
CA ILE A 124 -4.20 -7.17 -5.31
C ILE A 124 -4.27 -6.64 -6.74
N ARG A 125 -5.20 -7.10 -7.56
CA ARG A 125 -5.39 -6.61 -8.94
C ARG A 125 -5.69 -5.12 -8.98
N GLN A 126 -6.49 -4.61 -8.06
CA GLN A 126 -6.79 -3.20 -7.96
C GLN A 126 -5.56 -2.38 -7.57
N VAL A 127 -4.75 -2.86 -6.63
CA VAL A 127 -3.47 -2.24 -6.26
C VAL A 127 -2.52 -2.18 -7.45
N GLU A 128 -2.36 -3.27 -8.19
CA GLU A 128 -1.53 -3.33 -9.40
C GLU A 128 -2.03 -2.37 -10.48
N ALA A 129 -3.34 -2.27 -10.67
CA ALA A 129 -3.95 -1.34 -11.62
C ALA A 129 -3.73 0.13 -11.22
N MET A 130 -3.56 0.41 -9.91
CA MET A 130 -3.28 1.75 -9.39
C MET A 130 -1.80 2.12 -9.42
N ALA A 131 -0.90 1.18 -9.62
CA ALA A 131 0.55 1.46 -9.60
C ALA A 131 0.94 2.57 -10.60
N PRO A 132 1.84 3.50 -10.20
CA PRO A 132 2.56 3.55 -8.92
C PRO A 132 1.67 4.04 -7.77
N CYS A 133 1.75 3.38 -6.61
CA CYS A 133 1.01 3.77 -5.40
C CYS A 133 1.74 3.32 -4.13
N VAL A 134 1.38 3.91 -3.00
CA VAL A 134 1.71 3.40 -1.68
C VAL A 134 0.59 2.46 -1.25
N LEU A 135 0.92 1.24 -0.85
CA LEU A 135 -0.01 0.32 -0.22
C LEU A 135 0.26 0.28 1.28
N GLN A 136 -0.66 0.80 2.07
CA GLN A 136 -0.65 0.64 3.52
C GLN A 136 -1.41 -0.63 3.90
N ILE A 137 -0.75 -1.51 4.67
CA ILE A 137 -1.36 -2.70 5.26
C ILE A 137 -1.31 -2.51 6.78
N ASP A 138 -2.47 -2.24 7.37
CA ASP A 138 -2.57 -1.93 8.81
C ASP A 138 -2.88 -3.17 9.63
N GLU A 139 -2.39 -3.17 10.87
CA GLU A 139 -2.66 -4.21 11.88
C GLU A 139 -2.31 -5.64 11.39
N VAL A 140 -1.14 -5.78 10.77
CA VAL A 140 -0.71 -7.07 10.21
C VAL A 140 -0.63 -8.18 11.28
N GLU A 141 -0.45 -7.83 12.54
CA GLU A 141 -0.46 -8.77 13.67
C GLU A 141 -1.79 -9.51 13.80
N LYS A 142 -2.91 -8.91 13.39
CA LYS A 142 -4.23 -9.57 13.42
C LYS A 142 -4.31 -10.75 12.46
N ALA A 143 -3.52 -10.76 11.40
CA ALA A 143 -3.42 -11.90 10.50
C ALA A 143 -2.80 -13.13 11.17
N PHE A 144 -1.96 -12.92 12.18
CA PHE A 144 -1.26 -13.98 12.91
C PHE A 144 -1.99 -14.37 14.20
N GLY A 145 -2.79 -13.46 14.80
CA GLY A 145 -3.48 -13.69 16.07
C GLY A 145 -4.58 -14.78 16.02
N SER A 146 -5.03 -15.16 14.83
CA SER A 146 -6.03 -16.21 14.63
C SER A 146 -5.45 -17.64 14.70
N VAL A 147 -4.16 -17.79 14.93
CA VAL A 147 -3.43 -19.09 14.85
C VAL A 147 -3.70 -20.03 16.05
N GLY A 148 -4.40 -19.56 17.10
CA GLY A 148 -4.65 -20.34 18.32
C GLY A 148 -6.11 -20.65 18.67
N GLY A 149 -7.09 -20.30 17.83
CA GLY A 149 -8.52 -20.51 18.09
C GLY A 149 -9.13 -21.59 17.21
N ASP A 150 -10.00 -22.42 17.80
CA ASP A 150 -10.73 -23.51 17.16
C ASP A 150 -11.78 -23.01 16.15
N GLY A 151 -11.38 -22.61 14.96
CA GLY A 151 -12.34 -22.26 13.89
C GLY A 151 -11.80 -21.20 12.95
N ASP A 152 -11.46 -21.54 11.74
CA ASP A 152 -11.12 -20.69 10.59
C ASP A 152 -9.66 -20.15 10.48
N SER A 153 -8.74 -20.63 11.32
CA SER A 153 -7.30 -20.26 11.25
C SER A 153 -6.65 -20.61 9.90
N GLY A 154 -7.13 -21.65 9.22
CA GLY A 154 -6.59 -22.09 7.94
C GLY A 154 -6.91 -21.17 6.75
N ALA A 155 -8.09 -20.52 6.73
CA ALA A 155 -8.48 -19.60 5.66
C ALA A 155 -7.71 -18.28 5.77
N SER A 156 -7.56 -17.76 6.97
CA SER A 156 -6.80 -16.55 7.27
C SER A 156 -5.32 -16.69 6.87
N LEU A 157 -4.70 -17.83 7.23
CA LEU A 157 -3.31 -18.13 6.85
C LEU A 157 -3.14 -18.25 5.32
N ARG A 158 -4.06 -18.90 4.61
CA ARG A 158 -4.01 -19.00 3.15
C ARG A 158 -4.14 -17.64 2.48
N THR A 159 -5.05 -16.81 2.97
CA THR A 159 -5.29 -15.45 2.48
C THR A 159 -4.05 -14.59 2.66
N PHE A 160 -3.46 -14.61 3.85
CA PHE A 160 -2.23 -13.88 4.14
C PHE A 160 -1.03 -14.44 3.35
N GLY A 161 -0.94 -15.76 3.20
CA GLY A 161 0.06 -16.41 2.35
C GLY A 161 0.00 -15.95 0.89
N THR A 162 -1.21 -15.74 0.35
CA THR A 162 -1.42 -15.20 -1.00
C THR A 162 -0.87 -13.77 -1.10
N LEU A 163 -1.12 -12.93 -0.09
CA LEU A 163 -0.58 -11.57 -0.02
C LEU A 163 0.95 -11.55 0.06
N LEU A 164 1.53 -12.35 0.95
CA LEU A 164 3.00 -12.46 1.12
C LEU A 164 3.68 -12.93 -0.16
N LYS A 165 3.10 -13.95 -0.82
CA LYS A 165 3.61 -14.44 -2.10
C LYS A 165 3.62 -13.32 -3.14
N TRP A 166 2.51 -12.61 -3.31
CA TRP A 166 2.45 -11.48 -4.21
C TRP A 166 3.48 -10.40 -3.86
N MET A 167 3.64 -10.07 -2.58
CA MET A 167 4.62 -9.08 -2.13
C MET A 167 6.06 -9.44 -2.53
N SER A 168 6.41 -10.73 -2.53
CA SER A 168 7.75 -11.19 -2.93
C SER A 168 7.93 -11.22 -4.44
N GLU A 169 6.90 -11.57 -5.20
CA GLU A 169 6.97 -11.81 -6.65
C GLU A 169 6.62 -10.58 -7.50
N ARG A 170 6.00 -9.54 -6.90
CA ARG A 170 5.53 -8.37 -7.66
C ARG A 170 6.65 -7.65 -8.40
N THR A 171 6.34 -7.21 -9.61
CA THR A 171 7.21 -6.38 -10.47
C THR A 171 6.68 -4.95 -10.63
N CYS A 172 5.41 -4.70 -10.24
CA CYS A 172 4.81 -3.37 -10.29
C CYS A 172 5.39 -2.43 -9.23
N PRO A 173 5.50 -1.11 -9.50
CA PRO A 173 6.05 -0.13 -8.57
C PRO A 173 5.04 0.23 -7.48
N VAL A 174 4.85 -0.67 -6.53
CA VAL A 174 4.03 -0.48 -5.33
C VAL A 174 4.95 -0.39 -4.12
N TYR A 175 4.90 0.72 -3.40
CA TYR A 175 5.63 0.91 -2.15
C TYR A 175 4.78 0.44 -0.97
N ILE A 176 5.18 -0.60 -0.26
CA ILE A 176 4.37 -1.17 0.81
C ILE A 176 4.81 -0.61 2.15
N ILE A 177 3.86 -0.10 2.93
CA ILE A 177 4.07 0.27 4.32
C ILE A 177 3.17 -0.60 5.18
N MET A 178 3.77 -1.56 5.87
CA MET A 178 3.07 -2.38 6.85
C MET A 178 3.13 -1.72 8.23
N SER A 179 2.05 -1.82 9.01
CA SER A 179 2.05 -1.40 10.40
C SER A 179 1.59 -2.53 11.32
N ALA A 180 2.28 -2.67 12.44
CA ALA A 180 1.93 -3.58 13.52
C ALA A 180 1.89 -2.84 14.85
N ASN A 181 0.98 -3.25 15.73
CA ASN A 181 0.95 -2.81 17.11
C ASN A 181 1.82 -3.76 17.94
N ASP A 182 2.56 -3.15 18.87
CA ASP A 182 3.46 -3.84 19.81
C ASP A 182 2.68 -4.24 21.06
#